data_4c5cc22a1812490cb6fccb0dd4509ed4
#
_entry.id   4c5cc22a1812490cb6fccb0dd4509ed4
#
_cell.length_a   1.000
_cell.length_b   1.000
_cell.length_c   1.000
_cell.angle_alpha   90.00
_cell.angle_beta   90.00
_cell.angle_gamma   90.00
#
_symmetry.space_group_name_H-M   'P 1'
#
loop_
_entity.id
_entity.type
_entity.pdbx_description
1 polymer ?
#
loop_
_entity_poly.entity_id
_entity_poly.type
_entity_poly.pdbx_seq_one_letter_code
_entity_poly.pdbx_strand_id
1 'polypeptide(L)'
;MSRKYKKSTFRSTFEEDVSKILKGFDYEPFTVPYVISRSYRPDFVHSASGTLVECKGYFRDGDTKKYTSVRDSLPKGQQLVFVLMSPNKKIRKGAKMTMSQWCDKEGILWYTIETLQELIDHVTNTRGS
;
A
#
# COMPACT_ATOMS: atom_id res chain seq x y z
N MET A 1 16.42 6.28 -42.35
CA MET A 1 16.73 4.84 -42.42
C MET A 1 16.27 4.15 -41.15
N SER A 2 15.42 3.18 -41.28
CA SER A 2 14.93 2.48 -40.09
C SER A 2 15.92 1.38 -39.67
N ARG A 3 16.12 1.29 -38.38
CA ARG A 3 16.91 0.22 -37.81
C ARG A 3 15.98 -0.90 -37.36
N LYS A 4 16.39 -2.09 -37.61
CA LYS A 4 15.68 -3.25 -37.09
C LYS A 4 16.33 -3.69 -35.79
N TYR A 5 15.51 -3.83 -34.77
CA TYR A 5 15.96 -4.24 -33.45
C TYR A 5 15.85 -5.73 -33.27
N LYS A 6 16.40 -6.49 -34.09
CA LYS A 6 16.38 -7.93 -33.88
C LYS A 6 17.17 -8.26 -32.62
N LYS A 7 16.51 -8.57 -31.55
CA LYS A 7 17.15 -9.04 -30.33
C LYS A 7 18.28 -8.15 -29.83
N SER A 8 18.10 -6.84 -29.99
CA SER A 8 19.03 -5.93 -29.37
C SER A 8 18.93 -6.01 -27.87
N THR A 9 20.04 -5.97 -27.16
CA THR A 9 20.06 -5.89 -25.71
C THR A 9 19.65 -4.50 -25.23
N PHE A 10 19.55 -3.53 -26.13
CA PHE A 10 19.20 -2.16 -25.82
C PHE A 10 17.73 -1.89 -26.08
N ARG A 11 17.13 -1.05 -25.25
CA ARG A 11 15.69 -0.77 -25.35
C ARG A 11 15.36 0.23 -26.45
N SER A 12 16.35 0.95 -26.96
CA SER A 12 16.12 1.95 -27.99
C SER A 12 17.35 2.11 -28.87
N THR A 13 17.13 2.73 -30.05
CA THR A 13 18.21 3.10 -30.95
C THR A 13 19.15 4.08 -30.28
N PHE A 14 18.60 5.01 -29.54
CA PHE A 14 19.39 6.01 -28.84
C PHE A 14 20.35 5.35 -27.85
N GLU A 15 19.86 4.39 -27.06
CA GLU A 15 20.72 3.68 -26.10
C GLU A 15 21.82 2.92 -26.83
N GLU A 16 21.48 2.32 -27.95
CA GLU A 16 22.47 1.61 -28.76
C GLU A 16 23.55 2.55 -29.28
N ASP A 17 23.14 3.74 -29.75
CA ASP A 17 24.08 4.74 -30.23
C ASP A 17 24.98 5.24 -29.10
N VAL A 18 24.44 5.45 -27.94
CA VAL A 18 25.21 5.85 -26.77
C VAL A 18 26.22 4.79 -26.40
N SER A 19 25.83 3.51 -26.47
CA SER A 19 26.71 2.40 -26.10
C SER A 19 27.94 2.35 -26.98
N LYS A 20 27.85 2.81 -28.23
CA LYS A 20 28.99 2.82 -29.15
C LYS A 20 30.05 3.84 -28.70
N ILE A 21 29.62 4.85 -27.95
CA ILE A 21 30.51 5.90 -27.47
C ILE A 21 31.05 5.55 -26.09
N LEU A 22 30.20 4.95 -25.23
CA LEU A 22 30.57 4.58 -23.87
C LEU A 22 31.32 3.24 -23.83
N LYS A 23 32.57 3.28 -24.25
CA LYS A 23 33.42 2.10 -24.19
C LYS A 23 33.80 1.80 -22.76
N GLY A 24 33.77 0.52 -22.40
CA GLY A 24 34.10 0.09 -21.05
C GLY A 24 33.00 0.25 -20.04
N PHE A 25 31.79 0.66 -20.49
CA PHE A 25 30.62 0.72 -19.62
C PHE A 25 29.72 -0.48 -19.90
N ASP A 26 29.15 -1.04 -18.83
CA ASP A 26 28.20 -2.15 -18.98
C ASP A 26 26.80 -1.60 -19.14
N TYR A 27 25.97 -2.30 -19.91
CA TYR A 27 24.59 -1.90 -20.14
C TYR A 27 23.69 -2.59 -19.12
N GLU A 28 23.04 -1.80 -18.24
CA GLU A 28 22.12 -2.28 -17.21
C GLU A 28 22.67 -3.48 -16.44
N PRO A 29 23.88 -3.37 -15.86
CA PRO A 29 24.58 -4.51 -15.28
C PRO A 29 23.93 -5.04 -14.00
N PHE A 30 23.22 -4.17 -13.28
CA PHE A 30 22.56 -4.54 -12.02
C PHE A 30 21.46 -3.51 -11.72
N THR A 31 20.63 -3.84 -10.73
CA THR A 31 19.60 -2.92 -10.25
C THR A 31 20.05 -2.32 -8.94
N VAL A 32 19.61 -1.07 -8.70
CA VAL A 32 19.90 -0.37 -7.45
C VAL A 32 18.58 -0.16 -6.72
N PRO A 33 18.38 -0.76 -5.54
CA PRO A 33 17.19 -0.49 -4.75
C PRO A 33 17.24 0.92 -4.20
N TYR A 34 16.07 1.55 -4.06
CA TYR A 34 15.99 2.84 -3.41
C TYR A 34 14.71 2.93 -2.61
N VAL A 35 14.73 3.82 -1.61
CA VAL A 35 13.63 4.00 -0.67
C VAL A 35 12.99 5.35 -0.92
N ILE A 36 11.66 5.35 -1.03
CA ILE A 36 10.89 6.59 -1.12
C ILE A 36 10.24 6.81 0.23
N SER A 37 10.56 7.94 0.86
CA SER A 37 9.93 8.31 2.11
C SER A 37 8.56 8.90 1.83
N ARG A 38 7.53 8.37 2.48
CA ARG A 38 6.16 8.86 2.37
C ARG A 38 5.60 9.02 3.77
N SER A 39 4.61 9.90 3.89
CA SER A 39 3.92 10.09 5.15
C SER A 39 2.45 9.69 4.98
N TYR A 40 1.82 9.36 6.10
CA TYR A 40 0.42 8.95 6.12
C TYR A 40 -0.31 9.77 7.19
N ARG A 41 -1.46 10.31 6.81
CA ARG A 41 -2.31 11.06 7.74
C ARG A 41 -3.61 10.27 7.92
N PRO A 42 -3.84 9.67 9.09
CA PRO A 42 -5.11 8.97 9.34
C PRO A 42 -6.28 9.94 9.42
N ASP A 43 -7.48 9.43 9.18
CA ASP A 43 -8.69 10.24 9.29
C ASP A 43 -8.96 10.61 10.74
N PHE A 44 -8.78 9.67 11.67
CA PHE A 44 -8.97 9.91 13.10
C PHE A 44 -7.90 9.18 13.89
N VAL A 45 -7.62 9.70 15.09
CA VAL A 45 -6.68 9.07 16.01
C VAL A 45 -7.26 9.06 17.40
N HIS A 46 -7.24 7.90 18.04
CA HIS A 46 -7.53 7.81 19.47
C HIS A 46 -6.19 7.72 20.18
N SER A 47 -5.70 8.87 20.66
CA SER A 47 -4.34 8.99 21.16
C SER A 47 -4.05 8.09 22.36
N ALA A 48 -5.01 7.95 23.27
CA ALA A 48 -4.82 7.18 24.48
C ALA A 48 -4.54 5.70 24.20
N SER A 49 -5.15 5.13 23.16
CA SER A 49 -4.94 3.72 22.80
C SER A 49 -3.94 3.54 21.66
N GLY A 50 -3.53 4.62 21.00
CA GLY A 50 -2.67 4.51 19.83
C GLY A 50 -3.37 3.97 18.60
N THR A 51 -4.68 4.13 18.50
CA THR A 51 -5.48 3.60 17.40
C THR A 51 -5.67 4.66 16.33
N LEU A 52 -5.26 4.32 15.11
CA LEU A 52 -5.44 5.14 13.91
C LEU A 52 -6.64 4.59 13.14
N VAL A 53 -7.55 5.45 12.77
CA VAL A 53 -8.79 5.06 12.09
C VAL A 53 -8.81 5.62 10.68
N GLU A 54 -9.01 4.74 9.71
CA GLU A 54 -9.14 5.09 8.31
C GLU A 54 -10.54 4.76 7.82
N CYS A 55 -11.22 5.74 7.25
CA CYS A 55 -12.56 5.55 6.69
C CYS A 55 -12.42 5.27 5.20
N LYS A 56 -13.02 4.19 4.69
CA LYS A 56 -12.91 3.80 3.30
C LYS A 56 -14.24 3.45 2.69
N GLY A 57 -14.57 4.11 1.59
CA GLY A 57 -15.70 3.74 0.75
C GLY A 57 -15.30 2.74 -0.32
N TYR A 58 -14.08 2.83 -0.81
CA TYR A 58 -13.52 1.92 -1.82
C TYR A 58 -12.00 2.04 -1.79
N PHE A 59 -11.31 1.06 -2.39
CA PHE A 59 -9.87 1.11 -2.54
C PHE A 59 -9.49 1.65 -3.91
N ARG A 60 -8.49 2.52 -3.91
CA ARG A 60 -7.85 3.00 -5.14
C ARG A 60 -6.68 2.09 -5.48
N ASP A 61 -6.17 2.22 -6.70
CA ASP A 61 -4.97 1.48 -7.08
C ASP A 61 -3.84 1.79 -6.12
N GLY A 62 -3.19 0.75 -5.64
CA GLY A 62 -2.08 0.90 -4.70
C GLY A 62 -2.47 0.98 -3.23
N ASP A 63 -3.77 1.10 -2.91
CA ASP A 63 -4.20 1.24 -1.51
C ASP A 63 -3.84 0.01 -0.68
N THR A 64 -3.98 -1.19 -1.22
CA THR A 64 -3.65 -2.39 -0.46
C THR A 64 -2.19 -2.39 -0.03
N LYS A 65 -1.29 -2.02 -0.94
CA LYS A 65 0.14 -1.89 -0.60
C LYS A 65 0.39 -0.77 0.39
N LYS A 66 -0.27 0.37 0.18
CA LYS A 66 -0.12 1.52 1.07
C LYS A 66 -0.46 1.15 2.51
N TYR A 67 -1.61 0.53 2.72
CA TYR A 67 -2.08 0.29 4.08
C TYR A 67 -1.37 -0.86 4.76
N THR A 68 -0.89 -1.85 4.03
CA THR A 68 -0.02 -2.86 4.63
C THR A 68 1.31 -2.24 5.05
N SER A 69 1.85 -1.32 4.23
CA SER A 69 3.08 -0.61 4.59
C SER A 69 2.88 0.29 5.80
N VAL A 70 1.74 1.00 5.87
CA VAL A 70 1.42 1.82 7.03
C VAL A 70 1.36 0.95 8.28
N ARG A 71 0.59 -0.14 8.23
CA ARG A 71 0.46 -1.06 9.36
C ARG A 71 1.82 -1.55 9.85
N ASP A 72 2.67 -1.98 8.91
CA ASP A 72 3.97 -2.54 9.25
C ASP A 72 4.94 -1.49 9.76
N SER A 73 4.68 -0.22 9.50
CA SER A 73 5.54 0.88 9.92
C SER A 73 5.12 1.49 11.25
N LEU A 74 3.98 1.10 11.80
CA LEU A 74 3.50 1.70 13.04
C LEU A 74 4.36 1.27 14.22
N PRO A 75 4.66 2.21 15.14
CA PRO A 75 5.36 1.86 16.37
C PRO A 75 4.57 0.84 17.20
N LYS A 76 5.29 0.11 18.03
CA LYS A 76 4.64 -0.82 18.97
C LYS A 76 3.62 -0.07 19.82
N GLY A 77 2.44 -0.67 19.97
CA GLY A 77 1.37 -0.06 20.74
C GLY A 77 0.40 0.75 19.90
N GLN A 78 0.70 0.97 18.61
CA GLN A 78 -0.23 1.62 17.70
C GLN A 78 -0.84 0.59 16.76
N GLN A 79 -2.06 0.86 16.33
CA GLN A 79 -2.74 -0.04 15.39
C GLN A 79 -3.54 0.76 14.37
N LEU A 80 -3.71 0.18 13.19
CA LEU A 80 -4.55 0.75 12.14
C LEU A 80 -5.87 -0.02 12.13
N VAL A 81 -6.98 0.71 12.11
CA VAL A 81 -8.33 0.16 12.08
C VAL A 81 -9.07 0.83 10.94
N PHE A 82 -9.89 0.07 10.23
CA PHE A 82 -10.71 0.60 9.14
C PHE A 82 -12.17 0.72 9.55
N VAL A 83 -12.81 1.78 9.09
CA VAL A 83 -14.28 1.89 9.10
C VAL A 83 -14.70 1.82 7.64
N LEU A 84 -15.40 0.75 7.26
CA LEU A 84 -15.76 0.47 5.88
C LEU A 84 -17.20 0.89 5.62
N MET A 85 -17.41 1.67 4.56
CA MET A 85 -18.77 2.05 4.14
C MET A 85 -19.50 0.82 3.59
N SER A 86 -18.81 0.00 2.81
CA SER A 86 -19.39 -1.16 2.13
C SER A 86 -18.44 -2.35 2.25
N PRO A 87 -18.53 -3.10 3.36
CA PRO A 87 -17.56 -4.18 3.60
C PRO A 87 -17.54 -5.26 2.52
N ASN A 88 -18.65 -5.45 1.82
CA ASN A 88 -18.75 -6.47 0.77
C ASN A 88 -18.29 -5.99 -0.60
N LYS A 89 -17.87 -4.74 -0.71
CA LYS A 89 -17.33 -4.20 -1.96
C LYS A 89 -15.99 -4.86 -2.27
N LYS A 90 -15.78 -5.21 -3.53
CA LYS A 90 -14.53 -5.84 -3.95
C LYS A 90 -13.37 -4.87 -3.83
N ILE A 91 -12.18 -5.42 -3.57
CA ILE A 91 -10.98 -4.57 -3.41
C ILE A 91 -10.58 -3.88 -4.72
N ARG A 92 -11.00 -4.43 -5.86
CA ARG A 92 -10.83 -3.81 -7.17
C ARG A 92 -11.74 -4.50 -8.17
N LYS A 93 -11.93 -3.87 -9.32
CA LYS A 93 -12.73 -4.46 -10.39
C LYS A 93 -12.14 -5.82 -10.79
N GLY A 94 -12.99 -6.82 -10.90
CA GLY A 94 -12.58 -8.17 -11.28
C GLY A 94 -12.03 -9.02 -10.14
N ALA A 95 -11.83 -8.45 -8.96
CA ALA A 95 -11.38 -9.23 -7.82
C ALA A 95 -12.52 -10.02 -7.21
N LYS A 96 -12.20 -11.15 -6.61
CA LYS A 96 -13.18 -11.94 -5.84
C LYS A 96 -13.21 -11.51 -4.39
N MET A 97 -12.11 -11.01 -3.89
CA MET A 97 -11.96 -10.63 -2.48
C MET A 97 -12.66 -9.31 -2.19
N THR A 98 -13.41 -9.25 -1.10
CA THR A 98 -14.03 -8.02 -0.62
C THR A 98 -13.08 -7.24 0.25
N MET A 99 -13.42 -5.97 0.54
CA MET A 99 -12.61 -5.13 1.41
C MET A 99 -12.53 -5.71 2.83
N SER A 100 -13.64 -6.23 3.36
CA SER A 100 -13.61 -6.85 4.69
C SER A 100 -12.77 -8.11 4.70
N GLN A 101 -12.86 -8.93 3.66
CA GLN A 101 -12.03 -10.13 3.56
C GLN A 101 -10.55 -9.78 3.50
N TRP A 102 -10.22 -8.69 2.80
CA TRP A 102 -8.84 -8.22 2.73
C TRP A 102 -8.35 -7.78 4.10
N CYS A 103 -9.16 -7.04 4.84
CA CYS A 103 -8.81 -6.64 6.20
C CYS A 103 -8.57 -7.86 7.09
N ASP A 104 -9.45 -8.84 7.01
CA ASP A 104 -9.31 -10.07 7.81
C ASP A 104 -8.03 -10.80 7.45
N LYS A 105 -7.73 -10.92 6.17
CA LYS A 105 -6.51 -11.56 5.69
C LYS A 105 -5.26 -10.87 6.22
N GLU A 106 -5.29 -9.54 6.25
CA GLU A 106 -4.14 -8.74 6.66
C GLU A 106 -4.09 -8.50 8.17
N GLY A 107 -5.02 -9.05 8.91
CA GLY A 107 -5.06 -8.88 10.36
C GLY A 107 -5.40 -7.47 10.79
N ILE A 108 -6.15 -6.74 9.97
CA ILE A 108 -6.56 -5.37 10.26
C ILE A 108 -8.00 -5.39 10.72
N LEU A 109 -8.26 -4.86 11.92
CA LEU A 109 -9.63 -4.76 12.43
C LEU A 109 -10.44 -3.79 11.57
N TRP A 110 -11.70 -4.10 11.37
CA TRP A 110 -12.60 -3.22 10.62
C TRP A 110 -13.97 -3.19 11.27
N TYR A 111 -14.64 -2.06 11.07
CA TYR A 111 -15.96 -1.78 11.60
C TYR A 111 -16.77 -1.07 10.53
N THR A 112 -18.08 -0.96 10.74
CA THR A 112 -18.97 -0.15 9.92
C THR A 112 -19.60 0.91 10.82
N ILE A 113 -20.37 1.83 10.24
CA ILE A 113 -21.09 2.83 11.06
C ILE A 113 -21.95 2.13 12.10
N GLU A 114 -22.58 1.02 11.72
CA GLU A 114 -23.47 0.28 12.61
C GLU A 114 -22.74 -0.39 13.75
N THR A 115 -21.43 -0.63 13.61
CA THR A 115 -20.64 -1.32 14.65
C THR A 115 -19.61 -0.40 15.31
N LEU A 116 -19.72 0.91 15.13
CA LEU A 116 -18.77 1.86 15.73
C LEU A 116 -18.71 1.77 17.24
N GLN A 117 -19.82 1.37 17.89
CA GLN A 117 -19.77 1.21 19.34
C GLN A 117 -18.78 0.13 19.74
N GLU A 118 -18.64 -0.91 18.92
CA GLU A 118 -17.65 -1.97 19.18
C GLU A 118 -16.24 -1.43 19.09
N LEU A 119 -15.98 -0.49 18.14
CA LEU A 119 -14.68 0.17 18.07
C LEU A 119 -14.42 1.00 19.33
N ILE A 120 -15.41 1.76 19.77
CA ILE A 120 -15.29 2.57 20.99
C ILE A 120 -14.96 1.67 22.17
N ASP A 121 -15.68 0.56 22.32
CA ASP A 121 -15.44 -0.38 23.40
C ASP A 121 -14.05 -0.99 23.32
N HIS A 122 -13.60 -1.32 22.11
CA HIS A 122 -12.27 -1.89 21.89
C HIS A 122 -11.17 -0.93 22.36
N VAL A 123 -11.22 0.33 21.93
CA VAL A 123 -10.16 1.29 22.30
C VAL A 123 -10.23 1.66 23.78
N THR A 124 -11.41 1.68 24.35
CA THR A 124 -11.59 1.97 25.77
C THR A 124 -11.02 0.84 26.63
N ASN A 125 -11.30 -0.40 26.27
CA ASN A 125 -10.79 -1.56 27.01
C ASN A 125 -9.28 -1.67 26.89
N THR A 126 -8.74 -1.44 25.70
CA THR A 126 -7.29 -1.47 25.47
C THR A 126 -6.58 -0.43 26.33
N ARG A 127 -7.19 0.75 26.44
CA ARG A 127 -6.64 1.85 27.25
C ARG A 127 -6.56 1.50 28.73
N GLY A 128 -7.51 0.73 29.22
CA GLY A 128 -7.62 0.43 30.65
C GLY A 128 -6.69 -0.66 31.14
N SER A 129 -5.99 -1.31 30.25
CA SER A 129 -5.14 -2.43 30.64
C SER A 129 -3.71 -2.03 30.95
#